data_9333c15b47f8b9dc164dad4b49cc1a95
#
_entry.id   9333c15b47f8b9dc164dad4b49cc1a95
#
_cell.length_a   1.000
_cell.length_b   1.000
_cell.length_c   1.000
_cell.angle_alpha   90.00
_cell.angle_beta   90.00
_cell.angle_gamma   90.00
#
_symmetry.space_group_name_H-M   'P 1'
#
loop_
_entity.id
_entity.type
_entity.pdbx_description
1 polymer ?
#
loop_
_entity_poly.entity_id
_entity_poly.type
_entity_poly.pdbx_seq_one_letter_code
_entity_poly.pdbx_strand_id
1 'polypeptide(L)'
;MKKLLLLAFTLLILPLAAHAQDGHEYSPLVEKTVNYKTWKLTNLKTGEPDDLRSLIAGKKLVMIVYFAPWCRNWKYEAPIAAKLYEKYKSQGFQVIGVSEYGSRDEVKTYFGEAGPPYPVVTESESRDDKQKTPHYGYRQLTGDTRSWGSPWNIFLEPSKLNPTGDVLTEKAWVVNGELIEDEVDKYIAGKVAPPTTTAGVIEPCKAP
;
A
#
# COMPACT_ATOMS: atom_id res chain seq x y z
N MET A 1 -20.95 64.96 6.99
CA MET A 1 -21.64 63.74 6.53
C MET A 1 -20.59 62.84 5.87
N LYS A 2 -20.06 61.85 6.60
CA LYS A 2 -19.07 60.90 6.13
C LYS A 2 -19.78 59.60 5.71
N LYS A 3 -19.77 59.31 4.42
CA LYS A 3 -20.34 58.02 3.90
C LYS A 3 -19.32 56.91 4.12
N LEU A 4 -19.66 55.94 4.96
CA LEU A 4 -18.90 54.74 5.23
C LEU A 4 -19.23 53.71 4.12
N LEU A 5 -18.29 53.39 3.26
CA LEU A 5 -18.43 52.36 2.23
C LEU A 5 -18.03 51.00 2.88
N LEU A 6 -19.00 50.14 3.15
CA LEU A 6 -18.77 48.78 3.57
C LEU A 6 -18.52 47.91 2.32
N LEU A 7 -17.26 47.48 2.14
CA LEU A 7 -16.89 46.49 1.13
C LEU A 7 -17.17 45.11 1.68
N ALA A 8 -18.24 44.46 1.21
CA ALA A 8 -18.55 43.06 1.54
C ALA A 8 -17.64 42.15 0.72
N PHE A 9 -16.65 41.53 1.36
CA PHE A 9 -15.78 40.53 0.76
C PHE A 9 -16.50 39.18 0.80
N THR A 10 -17.16 38.80 -0.30
CA THR A 10 -17.83 37.52 -0.45
C THR A 10 -16.76 36.45 -0.73
N LEU A 11 -16.41 35.68 0.32
CA LEU A 11 -15.52 34.53 0.19
C LEU A 11 -16.25 33.41 -0.57
N LEU A 12 -15.90 33.23 -1.83
CA LEU A 12 -16.43 32.17 -2.69
C LEU A 12 -15.79 30.83 -2.25
N ILE A 13 -16.45 30.10 -1.35
CA ILE A 13 -16.08 28.74 -1.00
C ILE A 13 -16.53 27.84 -2.15
N LEU A 14 -15.59 27.50 -3.04
CA LEU A 14 -15.80 26.46 -4.03
C LEU A 14 -15.85 25.11 -3.30
N PRO A 15 -16.95 24.36 -3.39
CA PRO A 15 -16.96 22.99 -2.88
C PRO A 15 -15.99 22.17 -3.75
N LEU A 16 -14.93 21.59 -3.13
CA LEU A 16 -14.21 20.48 -3.74
C LEU A 16 -15.23 19.34 -3.87
N ALA A 17 -15.80 19.20 -5.05
CA ALA A 17 -16.60 18.03 -5.39
C ALA A 17 -15.65 16.82 -5.37
N ALA A 18 -15.68 16.04 -4.28
CA ALA A 18 -15.15 14.69 -4.28
C ALA A 18 -15.94 13.91 -5.33
N HIS A 19 -15.33 13.66 -6.47
CA HIS A 19 -15.92 12.81 -7.49
C HIS A 19 -15.92 11.39 -6.94
N ALA A 20 -17.05 10.94 -6.42
CA ALA A 20 -17.36 9.54 -6.25
C ALA A 20 -17.50 8.96 -7.67
N GLN A 21 -16.39 8.55 -8.28
CA GLN A 21 -16.40 7.88 -9.59
C GLN A 21 -16.88 6.44 -9.37
N ASP A 22 -18.08 6.14 -9.84
CA ASP A 22 -18.65 4.79 -10.09
C ASP A 22 -18.39 3.70 -9.03
N GLY A 23 -18.44 4.07 -7.73
CA GLY A 23 -18.25 3.13 -6.61
C GLY A 23 -16.81 2.73 -6.33
N HIS A 24 -15.84 3.40 -6.95
CA HIS A 24 -14.41 3.29 -6.63
C HIS A 24 -14.02 4.16 -5.43
N GLU A 25 -13.06 3.66 -4.64
CA GLU A 25 -12.50 4.37 -3.48
C GLU A 25 -11.00 4.63 -3.69
N TYR A 26 -10.65 5.28 -4.82
CA TYR A 26 -9.26 5.67 -5.08
C TYR A 26 -8.72 6.62 -4.01
N SER A 27 -7.48 6.39 -3.60
CA SER A 27 -6.81 7.25 -2.63
C SER A 27 -5.37 7.52 -3.05
N PRO A 28 -4.83 8.73 -2.79
CA PRO A 28 -3.46 9.05 -3.13
C PRO A 28 -2.46 8.28 -2.24
N LEU A 29 -1.25 8.09 -2.77
CA LEU A 29 -0.11 7.55 -2.05
C LEU A 29 0.51 8.64 -1.17
N VAL A 30 0.42 8.52 0.15
CA VAL A 30 0.89 9.54 1.11
C VAL A 30 1.73 8.92 2.22
N GLU A 31 2.77 9.62 2.67
CA GLU A 31 3.51 9.19 3.84
C GLU A 31 2.70 9.48 5.11
N LYS A 32 2.54 8.47 5.95
CA LYS A 32 1.75 8.51 7.20
C LYS A 32 2.53 7.92 8.36
N THR A 33 2.24 8.38 9.57
CA THR A 33 2.64 7.68 10.80
C THR A 33 1.75 6.45 10.94
N VAL A 34 2.36 5.28 11.05
CA VAL A 34 1.65 3.99 11.07
C VAL A 34 2.14 3.09 12.20
N ASN A 35 3.39 3.26 12.68
CA ASN A 35 4.04 2.37 13.66
C ASN A 35 3.90 0.90 13.26
N TYR A 36 4.26 0.60 12.00
CA TYR A 36 4.03 -0.71 11.41
C TYR A 36 4.90 -1.78 12.06
N LYS A 37 4.29 -2.89 12.45
CA LYS A 37 4.94 -3.97 13.18
C LYS A 37 5.25 -5.17 12.29
N THR A 38 6.26 -5.95 12.71
CA THR A 38 6.45 -7.29 12.15
C THR A 38 5.34 -8.23 12.61
N TRP A 39 5.15 -9.31 11.86
CA TRP A 39 4.14 -10.32 12.17
C TRP A 39 4.57 -11.72 11.69
N LYS A 40 3.91 -12.74 12.22
CA LYS A 40 3.90 -14.10 11.73
C LYS A 40 2.45 -14.48 11.45
N LEU A 41 2.12 -14.72 10.20
CA LEU A 41 0.77 -15.01 9.75
C LEU A 41 0.73 -16.29 8.93
N THR A 42 -0.41 -17.00 8.97
CA THR A 42 -0.57 -18.26 8.26
C THR A 42 -0.59 -18.07 6.75
N ASN A 43 0.32 -18.73 6.05
CA ASN A 43 0.36 -18.76 4.59
C ASN A 43 -0.87 -19.48 4.02
N LEU A 44 -1.52 -18.86 3.04
CA LEU A 44 -2.72 -19.39 2.41
C LEU A 44 -2.47 -20.76 1.73
N LYS A 45 -1.32 -20.92 1.09
CA LYS A 45 -0.98 -22.11 0.29
C LYS A 45 -0.48 -23.25 1.15
N THR A 46 0.46 -22.99 2.05
CA THR A 46 1.12 -24.04 2.84
C THR A 46 0.39 -24.36 4.15
N GLY A 47 -0.33 -23.40 4.70
CA GLY A 47 -0.92 -23.50 6.04
C GLY A 47 0.06 -23.24 7.18
N GLU A 48 1.34 -23.05 6.88
CA GLU A 48 2.40 -22.77 7.85
C GLU A 48 2.56 -21.26 8.09
N PRO A 49 3.13 -20.85 9.24
CA PRO A 49 3.38 -19.43 9.50
C PRO A 49 4.50 -18.88 8.62
N ASP A 50 4.23 -17.78 7.92
CA ASP A 50 5.25 -16.94 7.27
C ASP A 50 5.64 -15.79 8.21
N ASP A 51 6.94 -15.48 8.24
CA ASP A 51 7.50 -14.34 8.96
C ASP A 51 7.74 -13.19 8.00
N LEU A 52 7.23 -11.99 8.32
CA LEU A 52 7.33 -10.83 7.43
C LEU A 52 8.77 -10.49 7.10
N ARG A 53 9.68 -10.48 8.10
CA ARG A 53 11.10 -10.15 7.86
C ARG A 53 11.73 -11.10 6.85
N SER A 54 11.36 -12.38 6.89
CA SER A 54 11.82 -13.39 5.93
C SER A 54 11.27 -13.14 4.53
N LEU A 55 9.98 -12.80 4.42
CA LEU A 55 9.33 -12.55 3.11
C LEU A 55 9.88 -11.32 2.39
N ILE A 56 10.34 -10.31 3.15
CA ILE A 56 10.86 -9.05 2.58
C ILE A 56 12.37 -9.02 2.41
N ALA A 57 13.08 -10.04 2.90
CA ALA A 57 14.55 -10.09 2.82
C ALA A 57 15.04 -9.99 1.37
N GLY A 58 16.04 -9.13 1.14
CA GLY A 58 16.65 -8.91 -0.17
C GLY A 58 15.77 -8.15 -1.18
N LYS A 59 14.59 -7.68 -0.80
CA LYS A 59 13.76 -6.83 -1.65
C LYS A 59 14.16 -5.35 -1.53
N LYS A 60 13.95 -4.60 -2.61
CA LYS A 60 14.14 -3.14 -2.61
C LYS A 60 12.92 -2.40 -2.12
N LEU A 61 11.73 -2.85 -2.55
CA LEU A 61 10.44 -2.29 -2.18
C LEU A 61 9.43 -3.41 -2.02
N VAL A 62 8.59 -3.31 -0.99
CA VAL A 62 7.50 -4.26 -0.73
C VAL A 62 6.20 -3.49 -0.60
N MET A 63 5.18 -3.91 -1.33
CA MET A 63 3.79 -3.49 -1.12
C MET A 63 3.08 -4.60 -0.34
N ILE A 64 2.49 -4.26 0.80
CA ILE A 64 1.61 -5.15 1.54
C ILE A 64 0.20 -4.62 1.35
N VAL A 65 -0.68 -5.45 0.79
CA VAL A 65 -2.08 -5.12 0.58
C VAL A 65 -2.97 -5.92 1.52
N TYR A 66 -3.71 -5.22 2.37
CA TYR A 66 -4.75 -5.79 3.22
C TYR A 66 -6.07 -5.81 2.46
N PHE A 67 -6.67 -6.98 2.33
CA PHE A 67 -7.87 -7.15 1.52
C PHE A 67 -8.87 -8.13 2.11
N ALA A 68 -10.14 -7.92 1.81
CA ALA A 68 -11.20 -8.89 2.09
C ALA A 68 -11.65 -9.57 0.78
N PRO A 69 -11.74 -10.92 0.70
CA PRO A 69 -12.02 -11.63 -0.55
C PRO A 69 -13.39 -11.28 -1.17
N TRP A 70 -14.33 -10.86 -0.35
CA TRP A 70 -15.67 -10.45 -0.76
C TRP A 70 -15.76 -8.94 -1.12
N CYS A 71 -14.71 -8.14 -0.89
CA CYS A 71 -14.74 -6.70 -1.12
C CYS A 71 -14.72 -6.37 -2.61
N ARG A 72 -15.68 -5.52 -3.03
CA ARG A 72 -15.79 -5.08 -4.43
C ARG A 72 -14.56 -4.27 -4.86
N ASN A 73 -14.10 -3.36 -4.02
CA ASN A 73 -12.98 -2.47 -4.35
C ASN A 73 -11.66 -3.26 -4.45
N TRP A 74 -11.50 -4.32 -3.64
CA TRP A 74 -10.40 -5.27 -3.82
C TRP A 74 -10.46 -5.96 -5.20
N LYS A 75 -11.64 -6.34 -5.67
CA LYS A 75 -11.78 -6.97 -7.00
C LYS A 75 -11.33 -6.06 -8.14
N TYR A 76 -11.44 -4.74 -7.96
CA TYR A 76 -10.91 -3.78 -8.92
C TYR A 76 -9.40 -3.62 -8.81
N GLU A 77 -8.84 -3.63 -7.60
CA GLU A 77 -7.40 -3.44 -7.37
C GLU A 77 -6.57 -4.68 -7.65
N ALA A 78 -7.08 -5.88 -7.39
CA ALA A 78 -6.31 -7.11 -7.49
C ALA A 78 -5.57 -7.30 -8.84
N PRO A 79 -6.19 -7.02 -10.01
CA PRO A 79 -5.49 -7.10 -11.28
C PRO A 79 -4.38 -6.03 -11.41
N ILE A 80 -4.54 -4.85 -10.81
CA ILE A 80 -3.51 -3.80 -10.78
C ILE A 80 -2.33 -4.26 -9.94
N ALA A 81 -2.57 -4.79 -8.74
CA ALA A 81 -1.52 -5.34 -7.87
C ALA A 81 -0.74 -6.48 -8.56
N ALA A 82 -1.43 -7.39 -9.23
CA ALA A 82 -0.81 -8.47 -9.99
C ALA A 82 0.04 -7.94 -11.17
N LYS A 83 -0.46 -6.98 -11.92
CA LYS A 83 0.25 -6.33 -13.04
C LYS A 83 1.53 -5.63 -12.56
N LEU A 84 1.46 -4.86 -11.48
CA LEU A 84 2.61 -4.18 -10.89
C LEU A 84 3.64 -5.19 -10.38
N TYR A 85 3.21 -6.27 -9.72
CA TYR A 85 4.10 -7.33 -9.29
C TYR A 85 4.84 -7.97 -10.48
N GLU A 86 4.12 -8.41 -11.51
CA GLU A 86 4.74 -9.00 -12.71
C GLU A 86 5.73 -8.05 -13.39
N LYS A 87 5.41 -6.78 -13.48
CA LYS A 87 6.26 -5.75 -14.11
C LYS A 87 7.58 -5.53 -13.36
N TYR A 88 7.57 -5.59 -12.03
CA TYR A 88 8.71 -5.14 -11.21
C TYR A 88 9.37 -6.21 -10.34
N LYS A 89 8.83 -7.44 -10.25
CA LYS A 89 9.37 -8.51 -9.38
C LYS A 89 10.84 -8.83 -9.63
N SER A 90 11.29 -8.82 -10.88
CA SER A 90 12.69 -9.04 -11.25
C SER A 90 13.63 -7.90 -10.88
N GLN A 91 13.08 -6.73 -10.57
CA GLN A 91 13.82 -5.53 -10.15
C GLN A 91 13.91 -5.37 -8.63
N GLY A 92 13.33 -6.32 -7.88
CA GLY A 92 13.35 -6.32 -6.41
C GLY A 92 12.06 -5.78 -5.77
N PHE A 93 10.97 -5.66 -6.51
CA PHE A 93 9.65 -5.39 -5.97
C PHE A 93 8.95 -6.67 -5.51
N GLN A 94 8.25 -6.60 -4.38
CA GLN A 94 7.45 -7.70 -3.85
C GLN A 94 6.06 -7.19 -3.49
N VAL A 95 5.04 -7.99 -3.79
CA VAL A 95 3.68 -7.83 -3.25
C VAL A 95 3.41 -8.95 -2.25
N ILE A 96 2.78 -8.61 -1.12
CA ILE A 96 2.29 -9.56 -0.13
C ILE A 96 0.83 -9.22 0.14
N GLY A 97 -0.07 -10.18 -0.06
CA GLY A 97 -1.46 -10.04 0.31
C GLY A 97 -1.69 -10.47 1.77
N VAL A 98 -2.41 -9.66 2.54
CA VAL A 98 -2.89 -10.02 3.88
C VAL A 98 -4.41 -10.08 3.82
N SER A 99 -4.96 -11.29 3.95
CA SER A 99 -6.40 -11.48 3.94
C SER A 99 -7.02 -11.12 5.27
N GLU A 100 -8.13 -10.39 5.17
CA GLU A 100 -8.92 -9.89 6.28
C GLU A 100 -10.38 -10.32 6.15
N TYR A 101 -11.01 -10.61 7.28
CA TYR A 101 -12.47 -10.71 7.41
C TYR A 101 -13.15 -11.74 6.48
N GLY A 102 -12.41 -12.71 6.00
CA GLY A 102 -12.91 -13.80 5.18
C GLY A 102 -12.19 -15.10 5.48
N SER A 103 -12.92 -16.20 5.47
CA SER A 103 -12.34 -17.52 5.71
C SER A 103 -11.28 -17.87 4.66
N ARG A 104 -10.36 -18.77 5.02
CA ARG A 104 -9.34 -19.26 4.08
C ARG A 104 -9.95 -19.88 2.82
N ASP A 105 -11.11 -20.49 2.94
CA ASP A 105 -11.80 -21.10 1.81
C ASP A 105 -12.41 -20.02 0.89
N GLU A 106 -12.94 -18.92 1.43
CA GLU A 106 -13.35 -17.76 0.63
C GLU A 106 -12.16 -17.16 -0.13
N VAL A 107 -10.98 -17.05 0.50
CA VAL A 107 -9.76 -16.55 -0.15
C VAL A 107 -9.29 -17.50 -1.25
N LYS A 108 -9.27 -18.82 -1.00
CA LYS A 108 -8.93 -19.81 -2.02
C LYS A 108 -9.90 -19.78 -3.20
N THR A 109 -11.19 -19.68 -2.90
CA THR A 109 -12.24 -19.57 -3.94
C THR A 109 -12.04 -18.29 -4.79
N TYR A 110 -11.67 -17.18 -4.14
CA TYR A 110 -11.40 -15.91 -4.84
C TYR A 110 -10.26 -16.04 -5.87
N PHE A 111 -9.14 -16.67 -5.50
CA PHE A 111 -7.99 -16.84 -6.40
C PHE A 111 -8.13 -18.02 -7.36
N GLY A 112 -9.06 -18.94 -7.10
CA GLY A 112 -9.25 -20.14 -7.91
C GLY A 112 -8.07 -21.11 -7.87
N GLU A 113 -8.04 -22.06 -8.81
CA GLU A 113 -7.03 -23.13 -8.86
C GLU A 113 -5.61 -22.62 -9.12
N ALA A 114 -5.46 -21.53 -9.88
CA ALA A 114 -4.15 -20.93 -10.16
C ALA A 114 -3.49 -20.35 -8.89
N GLY A 115 -4.30 -20.01 -7.88
CA GLY A 115 -3.83 -19.33 -6.68
C GLY A 115 -3.39 -17.89 -6.91
N PRO A 116 -2.93 -17.22 -5.85
CA PRO A 116 -2.43 -15.85 -5.95
C PRO A 116 -1.07 -15.79 -6.67
N PRO A 117 -0.78 -14.71 -7.44
CA PRO A 117 0.48 -14.55 -8.15
C PRO A 117 1.67 -14.21 -7.21
N TYR A 118 1.40 -13.82 -5.97
CA TYR A 118 2.37 -13.45 -4.93
C TYR A 118 1.99 -14.10 -3.60
N PRO A 119 2.86 -14.09 -2.56
CA PRO A 119 2.53 -14.62 -1.24
C PRO A 119 1.26 -14.00 -0.65
N VAL A 120 0.37 -14.83 -0.13
CA VAL A 120 -0.82 -14.40 0.60
C VAL A 120 -0.84 -15.10 1.96
N VAL A 121 -1.07 -14.30 3.01
CA VAL A 121 -1.22 -14.75 4.38
C VAL A 121 -2.57 -14.30 4.94
N THR A 122 -2.99 -14.85 6.07
CA THR A 122 -4.28 -14.54 6.71
C THR A 122 -4.03 -13.91 8.07
N GLU A 123 -4.57 -12.71 8.29
CA GLU A 123 -4.57 -12.05 9.61
C GLU A 123 -5.89 -12.34 10.35
N SER A 124 -7.05 -12.26 9.69
CA SER A 124 -8.33 -12.61 10.29
C SER A 124 -9.24 -13.37 9.32
N GLU A 125 -10.00 -14.32 9.85
CA GLU A 125 -10.92 -15.17 9.08
C GLU A 125 -12.40 -14.83 9.33
N SER A 126 -12.69 -13.87 10.23
CA SER A 126 -14.07 -13.53 10.62
C SER A 126 -14.34 -12.04 10.49
N ARG A 127 -15.55 -11.70 10.02
CA ARG A 127 -16.07 -10.32 10.03
C ARG A 127 -16.26 -9.77 11.45
N ASP A 128 -16.38 -10.64 12.45
CA ASP A 128 -16.49 -10.25 13.85
C ASP A 128 -15.17 -9.71 14.43
N ASP A 129 -14.06 -9.89 13.70
CA ASP A 129 -12.73 -9.37 14.06
C ASP A 129 -12.47 -7.95 13.54
N LYS A 130 -13.44 -7.33 12.88
CA LYS A 130 -13.32 -6.03 12.18
C LYS A 130 -12.55 -4.95 12.94
N GLN A 131 -12.70 -4.87 14.27
CA GLN A 131 -12.05 -3.87 15.11
C GLN A 131 -10.95 -4.45 16.01
N LYS A 132 -10.61 -5.72 15.84
CA LYS A 132 -9.66 -6.43 16.70
C LYS A 132 -8.30 -6.68 16.03
N THR A 133 -8.20 -6.45 14.72
CA THR A 133 -7.00 -6.72 13.94
C THR A 133 -5.95 -5.60 14.08
N PRO A 134 -4.65 -5.90 13.98
CA PRO A 134 -3.61 -4.90 13.78
C PRO A 134 -3.89 -3.96 12.61
N HIS A 135 -4.43 -4.47 11.49
CA HIS A 135 -4.88 -3.69 10.35
C HIS A 135 -5.84 -2.56 10.75
N TYR A 136 -6.85 -2.86 11.56
CA TYR A 136 -7.76 -1.81 12.04
C TYR A 136 -7.01 -0.69 12.79
N GLY A 137 -6.04 -1.06 13.63
CA GLY A 137 -5.19 -0.09 14.34
C GLY A 137 -4.37 0.80 13.38
N TYR A 138 -3.78 0.22 12.34
CA TYR A 138 -3.04 0.98 11.30
C TYR A 138 -3.94 1.95 10.56
N ARG A 139 -5.14 1.54 10.23
CA ARG A 139 -6.14 2.39 9.57
C ARG A 139 -6.52 3.59 10.42
N GLN A 140 -6.72 3.40 11.72
CA GLN A 140 -7.00 4.50 12.65
C GLN A 140 -5.84 5.52 12.66
N LEU A 141 -4.59 5.06 12.71
CA LEU A 141 -3.42 5.93 12.70
C LEU A 141 -3.27 6.69 11.38
N THR A 142 -3.65 6.08 10.26
CA THR A 142 -3.52 6.68 8.92
C THR A 142 -4.74 7.50 8.49
N GLY A 143 -5.80 7.54 9.32
CA GLY A 143 -7.02 8.31 9.07
C GLY A 143 -7.95 7.67 8.04
N ASP A 144 -7.94 6.35 7.89
CA ASP A 144 -8.90 5.62 7.06
C ASP A 144 -10.21 5.39 7.84
N THR A 145 -11.25 6.11 7.45
CA THR A 145 -12.58 6.05 8.08
C THR A 145 -13.56 5.11 7.38
N ARG A 146 -13.13 4.43 6.30
CA ARG A 146 -13.99 3.48 5.57
C ARG A 146 -14.43 2.33 6.47
N SER A 147 -15.62 1.78 6.20
CA SER A 147 -16.21 0.75 7.07
C SER A 147 -15.29 -0.47 7.25
N TRP A 148 -14.76 -1.03 6.16
CA TRP A 148 -13.93 -2.23 6.19
C TRP A 148 -12.45 -1.97 5.89
N GLY A 149 -12.13 -0.85 5.21
CA GLY A 149 -10.78 -0.47 4.84
C GLY A 149 -10.08 -1.48 3.92
N SER A 150 -10.82 -2.06 3.02
CA SER A 150 -10.29 -2.99 2.02
C SER A 150 -10.55 -2.41 0.62
N PRO A 151 -9.54 -2.35 -0.26
CA PRO A 151 -8.12 -2.58 0.04
C PRO A 151 -7.49 -1.46 0.87
N TRP A 152 -6.37 -1.77 1.56
CA TRP A 152 -5.49 -0.81 2.21
C TRP A 152 -4.05 -1.24 1.95
N ASN A 153 -3.22 -0.29 1.51
CA ASN A 153 -1.88 -0.61 1.03
C ASN A 153 -0.81 0.13 1.83
N ILE A 154 0.30 -0.57 2.12
CA ILE A 154 1.48 0.01 2.74
C ILE A 154 2.73 -0.39 1.95
N PHE A 155 3.64 0.57 1.74
CA PHE A 155 4.89 0.37 1.03
C PHE A 155 6.06 0.46 2.00
N LEU A 156 6.89 -0.58 2.01
CA LEU A 156 8.06 -0.70 2.87
C LEU A 156 9.34 -0.77 2.03
N GLU A 157 10.36 -0.02 2.45
CA GLU A 157 11.72 -0.14 1.91
C GLU A 157 12.56 -0.95 2.91
N PRO A 158 12.80 -2.25 2.69
CA PRO A 158 13.44 -3.13 3.68
C PRO A 158 14.78 -2.63 4.21
N SER A 159 15.55 -1.93 3.39
CA SER A 159 16.84 -1.33 3.79
C SER A 159 16.71 -0.17 4.80
N LYS A 160 15.51 0.36 5.00
CA LYS A 160 15.22 1.47 5.91
C LYS A 160 14.49 1.04 7.18
N LEU A 161 14.14 -0.23 7.29
CA LEU A 161 13.40 -0.76 8.43
C LEU A 161 14.31 -0.98 9.63
N ASN A 162 13.73 -0.88 10.83
CA ASN A 162 14.42 -1.27 12.06
C ASN A 162 14.80 -2.76 11.99
N PRO A 163 16.08 -3.11 12.18
CA PRO A 163 16.54 -4.50 12.03
C PRO A 163 16.06 -5.40 13.16
N THR A 164 15.71 -4.83 14.31
CA THR A 164 15.29 -5.54 15.53
C THR A 164 14.01 -4.95 16.12
N GLY A 165 13.40 -5.66 17.06
CA GLY A 165 12.17 -5.24 17.73
C GLY A 165 10.92 -5.45 16.88
N ASP A 166 9.76 -5.16 17.45
CA ASP A 166 8.47 -5.40 16.82
C ASP A 166 8.10 -4.31 15.80
N VAL A 167 8.45 -3.03 16.07
CA VAL A 167 8.16 -1.92 15.17
C VAL A 167 9.19 -1.88 14.06
N LEU A 168 8.75 -2.16 12.84
CA LEU A 168 9.59 -2.10 11.64
C LEU A 168 9.87 -0.67 11.21
N THR A 169 8.86 0.18 11.28
CA THR A 169 8.97 1.61 10.92
C THR A 169 7.87 2.42 11.57
N GLU A 170 8.18 3.67 11.94
CA GLU A 170 7.18 4.61 12.45
C GLU A 170 6.35 5.23 11.33
N LYS A 171 6.95 5.45 10.16
CA LYS A 171 6.31 6.06 8.99
C LYS A 171 6.45 5.19 7.76
N ALA A 172 5.43 5.19 6.92
CA ALA A 172 5.46 4.52 5.62
C ALA A 172 4.55 5.24 4.62
N TRP A 173 4.74 4.94 3.35
CA TRP A 173 3.83 5.35 2.30
C TRP A 173 2.61 4.43 2.31
N VAL A 174 1.42 5.04 2.29
CA VAL A 174 0.14 4.34 2.47
C VAL A 174 -0.88 4.82 1.45
N VAL A 175 -1.74 3.91 0.99
CA VAL A 175 -2.94 4.21 0.22
C VAL A 175 -4.15 3.72 1.02
N ASN A 176 -4.99 4.64 1.48
CA ASN A 176 -6.21 4.34 2.24
C ASN A 176 -7.38 4.03 1.28
N GLY A 177 -7.19 3.14 0.33
CA GLY A 177 -8.17 2.84 -0.71
C GLY A 177 -7.57 2.07 -1.85
N GLU A 178 -8.25 2.14 -3.01
CA GLU A 178 -7.77 1.61 -4.26
C GLU A 178 -6.57 2.42 -4.78
N LEU A 179 -5.63 1.74 -5.41
CA LEU A 179 -4.45 2.35 -6.02
C LEU A 179 -4.85 3.26 -7.19
N ILE A 180 -4.25 4.46 -7.24
CA ILE A 180 -4.17 5.24 -8.48
C ILE A 180 -2.98 4.66 -9.26
N GLU A 181 -3.25 3.84 -10.27
CA GLU A 181 -2.25 2.99 -10.93
C GLU A 181 -1.02 3.77 -11.41
N ASP A 182 -1.21 4.88 -12.13
CA ASP A 182 -0.10 5.68 -12.68
C ASP A 182 0.78 6.30 -11.59
N GLU A 183 0.19 6.70 -10.45
CA GLU A 183 0.92 7.26 -9.32
C GLU A 183 1.81 6.20 -8.68
N VAL A 184 1.24 5.03 -8.42
CA VAL A 184 1.94 3.92 -7.77
C VAL A 184 2.97 3.30 -8.70
N ASP A 185 2.67 3.15 -10.00
CA ASP A 185 3.62 2.68 -11.00
C ASP A 185 4.88 3.56 -11.05
N LYS A 186 4.69 4.87 -11.10
CA LYS A 186 5.79 5.85 -11.05
C LYS A 186 6.60 5.77 -9.75
N TYR A 187 5.91 5.61 -8.61
CA TYR A 187 6.57 5.47 -7.31
C TYR A 187 7.43 4.21 -7.26
N ILE A 188 6.89 3.05 -7.66
CA ILE A 188 7.61 1.78 -7.69
C ILE A 188 8.82 1.90 -8.62
N ALA A 189 8.64 2.39 -9.86
CA ALA A 189 9.72 2.58 -10.82
C ALA A 189 10.89 3.38 -10.24
N GLY A 190 10.59 4.48 -9.53
CA GLY A 190 11.61 5.31 -8.88
C GLY A 190 12.36 4.61 -7.74
N LYS A 191 11.73 3.62 -7.07
CA LYS A 191 12.34 2.91 -5.94
C LYS A 191 13.16 1.70 -6.36
N VAL A 192 12.79 1.02 -7.44
CA VAL A 192 13.47 -0.21 -7.88
C VAL A 192 14.50 0.03 -8.98
N ALA A 193 14.51 1.22 -9.59
CA ALA A 193 15.50 1.58 -10.59
C ALA A 193 16.93 1.29 -10.12
N PRO A 194 17.82 0.83 -10.99
CA PRO A 194 19.24 0.76 -10.66
C PRO A 194 19.75 2.16 -10.30
N PRO A 195 20.74 2.27 -9.39
CA PRO A 195 21.34 3.56 -9.07
C PRO A 195 21.85 4.20 -10.37
N THR A 196 21.45 5.45 -10.60
CA THR A 196 21.95 6.21 -11.76
C THR A 196 23.45 6.37 -11.59
N THR A 197 24.22 5.60 -12.35
CA THR A 197 25.68 5.81 -12.42
C THR A 197 25.83 7.16 -13.10
N THR A 198 26.16 8.19 -12.33
CA THR A 198 26.62 9.47 -12.88
C THR A 198 27.92 9.11 -13.62
N ALA A 199 27.84 8.99 -14.94
CA ALA A 199 29.03 8.84 -15.75
C ALA A 199 29.91 10.06 -15.43
N GLY A 200 31.02 9.80 -14.76
CA GLY A 200 32.00 10.85 -14.48
C GLY A 200 32.34 11.53 -15.79
N VAL A 201 32.15 12.84 -15.82
CA VAL A 201 32.66 13.67 -16.93
C VAL A 201 34.16 13.42 -16.97
N ILE A 202 34.61 12.62 -17.97
CA ILE A 202 36.02 12.48 -18.26
C ILE A 202 36.42 13.84 -18.84
N GLU A 203 37.05 14.69 -18.02
CA GLU A 203 37.71 15.87 -18.56
C GLU A 203 38.75 15.40 -19.56
N PRO A 204 38.77 15.97 -20.79
CA PRO A 204 39.78 15.63 -21.74
C PRO A 204 41.15 16.14 -21.22
N CYS A 205 42.13 15.23 -21.15
CA CYS A 205 43.50 15.58 -20.85
C CYS A 205 43.96 16.73 -21.76
N LYS A 206 44.26 17.90 -21.19
CA LYS A 206 45.05 18.94 -21.90
C LYS A 206 46.47 18.36 -22.10
N ALA A 207 46.82 18.17 -23.35
CA ALA A 207 48.21 17.89 -23.75
C ALA A 207 49.09 19.11 -23.46
N PRO A 208 50.38 18.93 -23.14
CA PRO A 208 51.33 19.97 -22.81
C PRO A 208 51.64 20.91 -23.99
#